data_5785682af965a52577d5b36b0ede9db6
#
_entry.id   5785682af965a52577d5b36b0ede9db6
#
_cell.length_a   1.000
_cell.length_b   1.000
_cell.length_c   1.000
_cell.angle_alpha   90.00
_cell.angle_beta   90.00
_cell.angle_gamma   90.00
#
_symmetry.space_group_name_H-M   'P 1'
#
loop_
_entity.id
_entity.type
_entity.pdbx_description
1 polymer ?
#
loop_
_entity_poly.entity_id
_entity_poly.type
_entity_poly.pdbx_seq_one_letter_code
_entity_poly.pdbx_strand_id
1 'polypeptide(L)'
;MKKILLLLTLVTPIPALADSIDEILEKIASNNLELQLQQNIMETKQIENKAENVLGDLSVTYSSFYEQGEGSDHGSEFVATQGFDFPTQYLSRHKQAELENASFNMQYLTAKREILLKAQLLCLDIIYLNQEKELLDIRLKNADRLEELYKVRFDAGDANALDVNRVKMERMNVQTLVAVNNAAHRTAMQSLLTMNGNKPLEFSSKEYPQIAEIRDFNALKDEVIDSDPDLINLSYASQAAHEQVSINQQEWLPKLELGFRRNTDNNKAMNGFVVGGSIPLFSNRHQVKISKVEAINAQLEKKDAELHIENSLMSLYNEMLQLKETMQSYDSELMYSSLELLQKALDEGEISIIEYFIEAESIYNKLLTRMEIENQYRK
;
A
#
# COMPACT_ATOMS: atom_id res chain seq x y z
N MET A 1 19.94 -11.90 60.98
CA MET A 1 20.15 -12.85 59.88
C MET A 1 18.86 -12.86 58.99
N LYS A 2 18.85 -12.07 57.91
CA LYS A 2 17.74 -12.04 56.96
C LYS A 2 18.10 -12.97 55.79
N LYS A 3 17.37 -14.06 55.62
CA LYS A 3 17.48 -14.97 54.47
C LYS A 3 16.82 -14.34 53.26
N ILE A 4 17.61 -13.97 52.25
CA ILE A 4 17.13 -13.57 50.95
C ILE A 4 16.83 -14.84 50.17
N LEU A 5 15.54 -15.10 49.91
CA LEU A 5 15.06 -16.17 49.07
C LEU A 5 15.14 -15.70 47.62
N LEU A 6 16.14 -16.20 46.88
CA LEU A 6 16.29 -15.95 45.45
C LEU A 6 15.29 -16.83 44.70
N LEU A 7 14.18 -16.23 44.25
CA LEU A 7 13.21 -16.90 43.37
C LEU A 7 13.79 -16.95 41.97
N LEU A 8 14.34 -18.10 41.59
CA LEU A 8 14.76 -18.37 40.24
C LEU A 8 13.50 -18.63 39.38
N THR A 9 12.99 -17.62 38.68
CA THR A 9 11.94 -17.82 37.69
C THR A 9 12.56 -18.54 36.50
N LEU A 10 12.24 -19.81 36.34
CA LEU A 10 12.47 -20.56 35.10
C LEU A 10 11.61 -19.90 34.01
N VAL A 11 12.23 -19.07 33.21
CA VAL A 11 11.63 -18.65 31.92
C VAL A 11 11.74 -19.86 30.98
N THR A 12 10.67 -20.66 30.95
CA THR A 12 10.53 -21.65 29.85
C THR A 12 10.42 -20.84 28.53
N PRO A 13 11.24 -21.13 27.52
CA PRO A 13 11.00 -20.53 26.21
C PRO A 13 9.64 -21.02 25.73
N ILE A 14 8.67 -20.13 25.66
CA ILE A 14 7.43 -20.35 24.92
C ILE A 14 7.90 -20.57 23.48
N PRO A 15 7.58 -21.72 22.83
CA PRO A 15 7.87 -21.85 21.41
C PRO A 15 7.20 -20.67 20.72
N ALA A 16 7.99 -19.86 20.01
CA ALA A 16 7.47 -18.82 19.14
C ALA A 16 6.55 -19.51 18.15
N LEU A 17 5.24 -19.38 18.32
CA LEU A 17 4.27 -19.72 17.30
C LEU A 17 4.56 -18.79 16.12
N ALA A 18 4.75 -19.36 14.93
CA ALA A 18 4.91 -18.55 13.74
C ALA A 18 3.75 -17.54 13.64
N ASP A 19 4.08 -16.30 13.30
CA ASP A 19 3.09 -15.23 13.18
C ASP A 19 2.02 -15.62 12.16
N SER A 20 0.77 -15.30 12.43
CA SER A 20 -0.31 -15.38 11.45
C SER A 20 -0.18 -14.25 10.41
N ILE A 21 -0.85 -14.36 9.26
CA ILE A 21 -0.86 -13.27 8.26
C ILE A 21 -1.34 -11.97 8.90
N ASP A 22 -2.42 -12.02 9.69
CA ASP A 22 -2.99 -10.84 10.34
C ASP A 22 -1.99 -10.18 11.30
N GLU A 23 -1.26 -10.97 12.12
CA GLU A 23 -0.20 -10.45 12.99
C GLU A 23 0.95 -9.81 12.22
N ILE A 24 1.31 -10.36 11.06
CA ILE A 24 2.32 -9.77 10.17
C ILE A 24 1.84 -8.44 9.61
N LEU A 25 0.59 -8.38 9.13
CA LEU A 25 0.00 -7.15 8.61
C LEU A 25 -0.07 -6.05 9.68
N GLU A 26 -0.42 -6.38 10.92
CA GLU A 26 -0.41 -5.45 12.05
C GLU A 26 1.01 -4.94 12.37
N LYS A 27 2.01 -5.83 12.38
CA LYS A 27 3.41 -5.44 12.58
C LYS A 27 3.89 -4.51 11.47
N ILE A 28 3.58 -4.81 10.21
CA ILE A 28 3.92 -3.97 9.07
C ILE A 28 3.20 -2.63 9.14
N ALA A 29 1.90 -2.61 9.45
CA ALA A 29 1.15 -1.38 9.62
C ALA A 29 1.77 -0.43 10.67
N SER A 30 2.40 -1.00 11.71
CA SER A 30 3.03 -0.23 12.79
C SER A 30 4.46 0.21 12.47
N ASN A 31 5.21 -0.58 11.70
CA ASN A 31 6.66 -0.43 11.55
C ASN A 31 7.09 0.06 10.17
N ASN A 32 6.19 0.06 9.19
CA ASN A 32 6.52 0.42 7.81
C ASN A 32 6.85 1.91 7.70
N LEU A 33 8.06 2.21 7.19
CA LEU A 33 8.54 3.58 7.08
C LEU A 33 7.81 4.40 6.01
N GLU A 34 7.33 3.75 4.96
CA GLU A 34 6.56 4.40 3.90
C GLU A 34 5.19 4.85 4.43
N LEU A 35 4.52 4.02 5.26
CA LEU A 35 3.29 4.41 5.93
C LEU A 35 3.50 5.58 6.89
N GLN A 36 4.59 5.59 7.64
CA GLN A 36 4.92 6.72 8.52
C GLN A 36 5.19 7.99 7.72
N LEU A 37 5.86 7.87 6.56
CA LEU A 37 6.06 9.00 5.65
C LEU A 37 4.72 9.54 5.12
N GLN A 38 3.83 8.67 4.65
CA GLN A 38 2.51 9.05 4.14
C GLN A 38 1.66 9.72 5.23
N GLN A 39 1.73 9.24 6.46
CA GLN A 39 1.07 9.87 7.59
C GLN A 39 1.61 11.28 7.84
N ASN A 40 2.93 11.47 7.86
CA ASN A 40 3.55 12.78 8.03
C ASN A 40 3.18 13.75 6.89
N ILE A 41 3.12 13.26 5.65
CA ILE A 41 2.67 14.06 4.49
C ILE A 41 1.22 14.51 4.70
N MET A 42 0.34 13.60 5.09
CA MET A 42 -1.06 13.93 5.39
C MET A 42 -1.17 14.99 6.50
N GLU A 43 -0.46 14.82 7.62
CA GLU A 43 -0.44 15.78 8.72
C GLU A 43 0.10 17.15 8.28
N THR A 44 1.16 17.16 7.45
CA THR A 44 1.72 18.40 6.89
C THR A 44 0.69 19.13 6.04
N LYS A 45 0.00 18.43 5.14
CA LYS A 45 -1.05 19.01 4.29
C LYS A 45 -2.22 19.59 5.11
N GLN A 46 -2.62 18.90 6.17
CA GLN A 46 -3.68 19.40 7.08
C GLN A 46 -3.25 20.65 7.84
N ILE A 47 -1.95 20.78 8.18
CA ILE A 47 -1.40 21.98 8.81
C ILE A 47 -1.32 23.12 7.79
N GLU A 48 -0.88 22.85 6.55
CA GLU A 48 -0.87 23.83 5.45
C GLU A 48 -2.27 24.42 5.22
N ASN A 49 -3.31 23.58 5.11
CA ASN A 49 -4.69 24.03 4.96
C ASN A 49 -5.19 24.92 6.12
N LYS A 50 -4.73 24.65 7.34
CA LYS A 50 -5.04 25.54 8.49
C LYS A 50 -4.31 26.87 8.40
N ALA A 51 -3.06 26.85 7.91
CA ALA A 51 -2.23 28.04 7.79
C ALA A 51 -2.72 28.99 6.68
N GLU A 52 -3.36 28.46 5.64
CA GLU A 52 -3.88 29.27 4.52
C GLU A 52 -5.13 30.10 4.89
N ASN A 53 -5.88 29.71 5.91
CA ASN A 53 -7.12 30.38 6.32
C ASN A 53 -6.94 31.23 7.57
N VAL A 54 -5.82 31.96 7.67
CA VAL A 54 -5.53 32.89 8.76
C VAL A 54 -5.66 34.32 8.30
N LEU A 55 -5.73 35.26 9.27
CA LEU A 55 -5.67 36.67 8.97
C LEU A 55 -4.32 37.06 8.38
N GLY A 56 -4.31 37.97 7.42
CA GLY A 56 -3.08 38.53 6.86
C GLY A 56 -2.22 39.22 7.92
N ASP A 57 -0.99 39.59 7.57
CA ASP A 57 -0.07 40.24 8.48
C ASP A 57 -0.54 41.65 8.86
N LEU A 58 -0.23 42.04 10.09
CA LEU A 58 -0.40 43.40 10.54
C LEU A 58 0.65 44.28 9.83
N SER A 59 0.19 45.25 9.04
CA SER A 59 1.05 46.23 8.39
C SER A 59 1.32 47.41 9.34
N VAL A 60 2.59 47.73 9.57
CA VAL A 60 3.02 48.85 10.39
C VAL A 60 3.90 49.75 9.56
N THR A 61 3.51 50.97 9.38
CA THR A 61 4.26 51.97 8.61
C THR A 61 4.56 53.18 9.51
N TYR A 62 5.81 53.57 9.50
CA TYR A 62 6.26 54.84 10.11
C TYR A 62 6.88 55.71 9.02
N SER A 63 6.36 56.92 8.85
CA SER A 63 6.86 57.89 7.88
C SER A 63 7.32 59.14 8.65
N SER A 64 8.45 59.67 8.30
CA SER A 64 8.96 60.95 8.83
C SER A 64 9.11 61.96 7.68
N PHE A 65 8.60 63.13 7.85
CA PHE A 65 8.58 64.21 6.86
C PHE A 65 9.46 65.35 7.34
N TYR A 66 10.30 65.88 6.46
CA TYR A 66 11.21 67.00 6.72
C TYR A 66 10.91 68.11 5.70
N GLU A 67 10.70 69.31 6.17
CA GLU A 67 10.59 70.47 5.30
C GLU A 67 11.99 71.03 5.03
N GLN A 68 12.33 71.36 3.76
CA GLN A 68 13.61 71.97 3.39
C GLN A 68 13.49 73.51 3.52
N GLY A 69 14.07 74.12 4.62
CA GLY A 69 14.10 75.55 4.84
C GLY A 69 14.48 75.96 6.25
N GLU A 70 14.77 77.26 6.51
CA GLU A 70 15.00 77.77 7.86
C GLU A 70 13.69 77.72 8.66
N GLY A 71 13.63 76.88 9.67
CA GLY A 71 12.47 76.67 10.52
C GLY A 71 11.83 75.31 10.30
N SER A 72 12.65 74.23 9.96
CA SER A 72 12.19 72.90 9.60
C SER A 72 11.12 72.36 10.54
N ASP A 73 9.89 72.28 10.07
CA ASP A 73 8.84 71.48 10.66
C ASP A 73 9.09 70.00 10.48
N HIS A 74 8.95 69.27 11.57
CA HIS A 74 9.07 67.81 11.55
C HIS A 74 7.69 67.20 11.76
N GLY A 75 7.19 66.54 10.69
CA GLY A 75 6.01 65.73 10.76
C GLY A 75 6.35 64.24 10.84
N SER A 76 5.56 63.51 11.56
CA SER A 76 5.66 62.04 11.52
C SER A 76 4.30 61.38 11.51
N GLU A 77 4.21 60.26 10.85
CA GLU A 77 3.00 59.47 10.75
C GLU A 77 3.30 58.04 11.15
N PHE A 78 2.50 57.49 12.03
CA PHE A 78 2.47 56.06 12.37
C PHE A 78 1.12 55.50 11.96
N VAL A 79 1.12 54.44 11.17
CA VAL A 79 -0.07 53.73 10.72
C VAL A 79 0.11 52.25 11.01
N ALA A 80 -0.87 51.66 11.69
CA ALA A 80 -0.96 50.22 11.88
C ALA A 80 -2.30 49.75 11.34
N THR A 81 -2.28 48.88 10.33
CA THR A 81 -3.48 48.38 9.65
C THR A 81 -3.51 46.90 9.55
N GLN A 82 -4.70 46.29 9.71
CA GLN A 82 -4.99 44.90 9.54
C GLN A 82 -5.96 44.71 8.37
N GLY A 83 -5.51 43.94 7.37
CA GLY A 83 -6.34 43.54 6.23
C GLY A 83 -7.21 42.35 6.56
N PHE A 84 -8.42 42.33 6.00
CA PHE A 84 -9.39 41.23 6.14
C PHE A 84 -10.00 40.94 4.77
N ASP A 85 -10.05 39.66 4.41
CA ASP A 85 -10.92 39.23 3.32
C ASP A 85 -12.39 39.31 3.76
N PHE A 86 -13.30 39.27 2.81
CA PHE A 86 -14.71 39.32 3.15
C PHE A 86 -15.11 38.09 3.96
N PRO A 87 -15.91 38.16 5.04
CA PRO A 87 -16.16 37.07 5.98
C PRO A 87 -16.63 35.76 5.34
N THR A 88 -17.40 35.83 4.25
CA THR A 88 -17.88 34.64 3.53
C THR A 88 -16.73 33.84 2.85
N GLN A 89 -15.62 34.50 2.51
CA GLN A 89 -14.46 33.81 1.94
C GLN A 89 -13.79 32.90 2.95
N TYR A 90 -13.67 33.32 4.21
CA TYR A 90 -13.13 32.45 5.29
C TYR A 90 -13.97 31.21 5.49
N LEU A 91 -15.31 31.32 5.39
CA LEU A 91 -16.22 30.17 5.50
C LEU A 91 -16.07 29.20 4.34
N SER A 92 -15.98 29.71 3.10
CA SER A 92 -15.79 28.85 1.91
C SER A 92 -14.43 28.17 1.92
N ARG A 93 -13.34 28.87 2.31
CA ARG A 93 -12.01 28.27 2.47
C ARG A 93 -11.99 27.23 3.58
N HIS A 94 -12.69 27.47 4.70
CA HIS A 94 -12.79 26.48 5.77
C HIS A 94 -13.46 25.20 5.29
N LYS A 95 -14.57 25.32 4.56
CA LYS A 95 -15.29 24.17 3.99
C LYS A 95 -14.44 23.42 2.96
N GLN A 96 -13.71 24.14 2.10
CA GLN A 96 -12.76 23.54 1.17
C GLN A 96 -11.67 22.78 1.91
N ALA A 97 -11.05 23.39 2.92
CA ALA A 97 -10.00 22.76 3.74
C ALA A 97 -10.49 21.48 4.46
N GLU A 98 -11.75 21.45 4.92
CA GLU A 98 -12.35 20.24 5.49
C GLU A 98 -12.46 19.12 4.45
N LEU A 99 -12.89 19.41 3.22
CA LEU A 99 -12.98 18.44 2.13
C LEU A 99 -11.60 17.95 1.70
N GLU A 100 -10.62 18.84 1.59
CA GLU A 100 -9.24 18.48 1.26
C GLU A 100 -8.60 17.63 2.36
N ASN A 101 -8.83 17.94 3.63
CA ASN A 101 -8.36 17.15 4.75
C ASN A 101 -8.99 15.74 4.75
N ALA A 102 -10.27 15.63 4.39
CA ALA A 102 -10.92 14.33 4.20
C ALA A 102 -10.30 13.56 3.02
N SER A 103 -10.01 14.26 1.90
CA SER A 103 -9.28 13.70 0.76
C SER A 103 -7.90 13.16 1.16
N PHE A 104 -7.08 13.92 1.90
CA PHE A 104 -5.76 13.47 2.37
C PHE A 104 -5.83 12.25 3.30
N ASN A 105 -6.86 12.17 4.15
CA ASN A 105 -7.09 10.98 4.95
C ASN A 105 -7.36 9.74 4.08
N MET A 106 -8.14 9.89 3.00
CA MET A 106 -8.39 8.78 2.08
C MET A 106 -7.15 8.38 1.31
N GLN A 107 -6.32 9.33 0.86
CA GLN A 107 -5.02 9.04 0.23
C GLN A 107 -4.10 8.23 1.13
N TYR A 108 -4.06 8.57 2.43
CA TYR A 108 -3.32 7.75 3.40
C TYR A 108 -3.90 6.33 3.52
N LEU A 109 -5.22 6.18 3.55
CA LEU A 109 -5.88 4.88 3.62
C LEU A 109 -5.63 4.05 2.35
N THR A 110 -5.61 4.66 1.17
CA THR A 110 -5.22 4.01 -0.09
C THR A 110 -3.79 3.47 -0.01
N ALA A 111 -2.82 4.32 0.37
CA ALA A 111 -1.43 3.90 0.52
C ALA A 111 -1.28 2.76 1.54
N LYS A 112 -2.01 2.84 2.66
CA LYS A 112 -2.04 1.77 3.67
C LYS A 112 -2.59 0.46 3.09
N ARG A 113 -3.70 0.50 2.37
CA ARG A 113 -4.29 -0.67 1.71
C ARG A 113 -3.31 -1.32 0.73
N GLU A 114 -2.66 -0.53 -0.13
CA GLU A 114 -1.72 -1.03 -1.13
C GLU A 114 -0.51 -1.71 -0.49
N ILE A 115 0.07 -1.12 0.57
CA ILE A 115 1.20 -1.69 1.28
C ILE A 115 0.80 -2.99 1.98
N LEU A 116 -0.36 -3.02 2.66
CA LEU A 116 -0.83 -4.22 3.34
C LEU A 116 -1.23 -5.32 2.35
N LEU A 117 -1.85 -4.97 1.22
CA LEU A 117 -2.14 -5.93 0.13
C LEU A 117 -0.85 -6.55 -0.40
N LYS A 118 0.18 -5.75 -0.68
CA LYS A 118 1.48 -6.25 -1.12
C LYS A 118 2.13 -7.19 -0.10
N ALA A 119 2.02 -6.87 1.19
CA ALA A 119 2.50 -7.74 2.26
C ALA A 119 1.71 -9.06 2.33
N GLN A 120 0.39 -9.01 2.19
CA GLN A 120 -0.48 -10.18 2.15
C GLN A 120 -0.13 -11.10 0.96
N LEU A 121 0.04 -10.53 -0.23
CA LEU A 121 0.45 -11.28 -1.43
C LEU A 121 1.81 -11.96 -1.22
N LEU A 122 2.78 -11.30 -0.59
CA LEU A 122 4.07 -11.91 -0.22
C LEU A 122 3.90 -13.06 0.78
N CYS A 123 3.00 -12.94 1.76
CA CYS A 123 2.70 -14.04 2.69
C CYS A 123 2.11 -15.25 1.95
N LEU A 124 1.20 -15.03 1.00
CA LEU A 124 0.63 -16.11 0.16
C LEU A 124 1.72 -16.77 -0.70
N ASP A 125 2.66 -15.99 -1.26
CA ASP A 125 3.81 -16.54 -2.00
C ASP A 125 4.72 -17.39 -1.10
N ILE A 126 4.97 -16.97 0.13
CA ILE A 126 5.77 -17.73 1.08
C ILE A 126 5.08 -19.06 1.44
N ILE A 127 3.75 -19.08 1.60
CA ILE A 127 2.98 -20.32 1.79
C ILE A 127 3.17 -21.25 0.61
N TYR A 128 3.01 -20.75 -0.63
CA TYR A 128 3.26 -21.50 -1.85
C TYR A 128 4.67 -22.10 -1.86
N LEU A 129 5.70 -21.27 -1.61
CA LEU A 129 7.09 -21.71 -1.60
C LEU A 129 7.39 -22.75 -0.51
N ASN A 130 6.71 -22.67 0.63
CA ASN A 130 6.82 -23.70 1.68
C ASN A 130 6.19 -25.02 1.26
N GLN A 131 5.04 -25.00 0.58
CA GLN A 131 4.40 -26.21 0.03
C GLN A 131 5.24 -26.82 -1.11
N GLU A 132 5.71 -25.99 -2.04
CA GLU A 132 6.60 -26.42 -3.14
C GLU A 132 7.87 -27.05 -2.58
N LYS A 133 8.47 -26.44 -1.55
CA LYS A 133 9.65 -27.01 -0.88
C LYS A 133 9.39 -28.40 -0.34
N GLU A 134 8.25 -28.63 0.29
CA GLU A 134 7.89 -29.94 0.83
C GLU A 134 7.82 -31.02 -0.27
N LEU A 135 7.18 -30.68 -1.40
CA LEU A 135 7.12 -31.56 -2.57
C LEU A 135 8.52 -31.83 -3.15
N LEU A 136 9.35 -30.80 -3.29
CA LEU A 136 10.71 -30.94 -3.80
C LEU A 136 11.62 -31.70 -2.84
N ASP A 137 11.47 -31.56 -1.53
CA ASP A 137 12.22 -32.36 -0.53
C ASP A 137 11.86 -33.85 -0.62
N ILE A 138 10.58 -34.20 -0.84
CA ILE A 138 10.13 -35.56 -1.09
C ILE A 138 10.77 -36.12 -2.38
N ARG A 139 10.71 -35.32 -3.48
CA ARG A 139 11.29 -35.69 -4.78
C ARG A 139 12.81 -35.87 -4.68
N LEU A 140 13.53 -35.00 -3.95
CA LEU A 140 14.97 -35.11 -3.73
C LEU A 140 15.32 -36.38 -2.94
N LYS A 141 14.61 -36.64 -1.85
CA LYS A 141 14.81 -37.85 -1.05
C LYS A 141 14.62 -39.13 -1.89
N ASN A 142 13.64 -39.11 -2.78
CA ASN A 142 13.43 -40.25 -3.69
C ASN A 142 14.56 -40.37 -4.72
N ALA A 143 15.04 -39.26 -5.28
CA ALA A 143 16.19 -39.26 -6.20
C ALA A 143 17.48 -39.75 -5.54
N ASP A 144 17.74 -39.37 -4.28
CA ASP A 144 18.87 -39.86 -3.48
C ASP A 144 18.78 -41.41 -3.28
N ARG A 145 17.60 -41.93 -2.92
CA ARG A 145 17.34 -43.35 -2.78
C ARG A 145 17.58 -44.12 -4.08
N LEU A 146 17.11 -43.59 -5.20
CA LEU A 146 17.30 -44.20 -6.51
C LEU A 146 18.77 -44.18 -6.95
N GLU A 147 19.53 -43.14 -6.66
CA GLU A 147 20.96 -43.07 -6.96
C GLU A 147 21.71 -44.19 -6.23
N GLU A 148 21.43 -44.40 -4.95
CA GLU A 148 22.04 -45.49 -4.18
C GLU A 148 21.63 -46.87 -4.70
N LEU A 149 20.33 -47.07 -4.97
CA LEU A 149 19.82 -48.36 -5.52
C LEU A 149 20.46 -48.69 -6.87
N TYR A 150 20.50 -47.73 -7.82
CA TYR A 150 21.07 -48.00 -9.15
C TYR A 150 22.57 -48.13 -9.14
N LYS A 151 23.28 -47.55 -8.19
CA LYS A 151 24.69 -47.80 -7.96
C LYS A 151 24.93 -49.26 -7.54
N VAL A 152 24.15 -49.78 -6.59
CA VAL A 152 24.24 -51.18 -6.16
C VAL A 152 23.88 -52.14 -7.31
N ARG A 153 22.82 -51.87 -8.08
CA ARG A 153 22.43 -52.67 -9.26
C ARG A 153 23.52 -52.69 -10.35
N PHE A 154 24.18 -51.53 -10.56
CA PHE A 154 25.28 -51.45 -11.52
C PHE A 154 26.49 -52.30 -11.09
N ASP A 155 26.87 -52.23 -9.81
CA ASP A 155 27.97 -53.05 -9.26
C ASP A 155 27.64 -54.55 -9.28
N ALA A 156 26.35 -54.93 -9.22
CA ALA A 156 25.86 -56.29 -9.38
C ALA A 156 25.71 -56.75 -10.85
N GLY A 157 25.81 -55.83 -11.83
CA GLY A 157 25.60 -56.12 -13.25
C GLY A 157 24.14 -56.08 -13.70
N ASP A 158 23.21 -55.65 -12.83
CA ASP A 158 21.76 -55.58 -13.07
C ASP A 158 21.27 -54.24 -13.61
N ALA A 159 22.17 -53.26 -13.78
CA ALA A 159 21.90 -51.97 -14.40
C ALA A 159 23.07 -51.54 -15.30
N ASN A 160 22.78 -50.70 -16.30
CA ASN A 160 23.82 -50.19 -17.17
C ASN A 160 24.26 -48.74 -16.73
N ALA A 161 25.40 -48.30 -17.26
CA ALA A 161 25.94 -46.96 -16.93
C ALA A 161 25.02 -45.83 -17.32
N LEU A 162 24.16 -46.01 -18.35
CA LEU A 162 23.21 -44.99 -18.80
C LEU A 162 22.09 -44.80 -17.75
N ASP A 163 21.61 -45.86 -17.13
CA ASP A 163 20.61 -45.81 -16.07
C ASP A 163 21.14 -45.08 -14.85
N VAL A 164 22.36 -45.36 -14.40
CA VAL A 164 23.03 -44.63 -13.30
C VAL A 164 23.18 -43.14 -13.63
N ASN A 165 23.61 -42.83 -14.84
CA ASN A 165 23.77 -41.43 -15.26
C ASN A 165 22.43 -40.66 -15.29
N ARG A 166 21.33 -41.32 -15.69
CA ARG A 166 19.98 -40.74 -15.69
C ARG A 166 19.52 -40.39 -14.27
N VAL A 167 19.69 -41.32 -13.33
CA VAL A 167 19.36 -41.09 -11.92
C VAL A 167 20.17 -39.93 -11.35
N LYS A 168 21.47 -39.85 -11.66
CA LYS A 168 22.31 -38.71 -11.25
C LYS A 168 21.86 -37.39 -11.85
N MET A 169 21.48 -37.38 -13.14
CA MET A 169 20.98 -36.17 -13.80
C MET A 169 19.66 -35.71 -13.17
N GLU A 170 18.73 -36.63 -12.87
CA GLU A 170 17.48 -36.26 -12.18
C GLU A 170 17.76 -35.69 -10.79
N ARG A 171 18.63 -36.32 -10.00
CA ARG A 171 19.04 -35.82 -8.71
C ARG A 171 19.61 -34.38 -8.81
N MET A 172 20.49 -34.12 -9.78
CA MET A 172 21.05 -32.79 -10.03
C MET A 172 19.96 -31.77 -10.41
N ASN A 173 18.99 -32.19 -11.24
CA ASN A 173 17.83 -31.37 -11.61
C ASN A 173 17.01 -30.96 -10.37
N VAL A 174 16.63 -31.93 -9.54
CA VAL A 174 15.86 -31.67 -8.31
C VAL A 174 16.63 -30.82 -7.32
N GLN A 175 17.94 -31.04 -7.15
CA GLN A 175 18.79 -30.16 -6.32
C GLN A 175 18.78 -28.72 -6.81
N THR A 176 18.75 -28.51 -8.13
CA THR A 176 18.64 -27.17 -8.72
C THR A 176 17.29 -26.53 -8.39
N LEU A 177 16.18 -27.27 -8.53
CA LEU A 177 14.85 -26.80 -8.18
C LEU A 177 14.75 -26.40 -6.69
N VAL A 178 15.29 -27.24 -5.79
CA VAL A 178 15.36 -26.92 -4.35
C VAL A 178 16.17 -25.65 -4.10
N ALA A 179 17.29 -25.45 -4.79
CA ALA A 179 18.12 -24.25 -4.64
C ALA A 179 17.38 -22.98 -5.12
N VAL A 180 16.65 -23.07 -6.25
CA VAL A 180 15.83 -21.99 -6.79
C VAL A 180 14.69 -21.63 -5.83
N ASN A 181 13.93 -22.63 -5.35
CA ASN A 181 12.86 -22.41 -4.36
C ASN A 181 13.39 -21.74 -3.08
N ASN A 182 14.51 -22.24 -2.52
CA ASN A 182 15.14 -21.65 -1.34
C ASN A 182 15.61 -20.20 -1.57
N ALA A 183 16.06 -19.87 -2.79
CA ALA A 183 16.43 -18.48 -3.13
C ALA A 183 15.19 -17.59 -3.23
N ALA A 184 14.12 -18.05 -3.87
CA ALA A 184 12.85 -17.33 -3.96
C ALA A 184 12.25 -17.08 -2.56
N HIS A 185 12.22 -18.11 -1.71
CA HIS A 185 11.75 -17.99 -0.33
C HIS A 185 12.54 -16.94 0.46
N ARG A 186 13.88 -16.96 0.39
CA ARG A 186 14.71 -15.93 1.06
C ARG A 186 14.43 -14.54 0.55
N THR A 187 14.23 -14.39 -0.76
CA THR A 187 13.90 -13.08 -1.35
C THR A 187 12.54 -12.56 -0.87
N ALA A 188 11.51 -13.41 -0.84
CA ALA A 188 10.19 -13.06 -0.34
C ALA A 188 10.22 -12.66 1.15
N MET A 189 10.90 -13.46 1.98
CA MET A 189 11.10 -13.15 3.40
C MET A 189 11.87 -11.84 3.62
N GLN A 190 12.92 -11.58 2.83
CA GLN A 190 13.66 -10.32 2.91
C GLN A 190 12.81 -9.13 2.51
N SER A 191 11.94 -9.27 1.51
CA SER A 191 11.00 -8.23 1.11
C SER A 191 10.00 -7.92 2.25
N LEU A 192 9.46 -8.97 2.86
CA LEU A 192 8.54 -8.83 4.00
C LEU A 192 9.21 -8.17 5.21
N LEU A 193 10.45 -8.56 5.50
CA LEU A 193 11.28 -7.98 6.56
C LEU A 193 11.52 -6.47 6.31
N THR A 194 11.83 -6.10 5.06
CA THR A 194 12.01 -4.70 4.65
C THR A 194 10.73 -3.90 4.87
N MET A 195 9.58 -4.46 4.51
CA MET A 195 8.27 -3.82 4.75
C MET A 195 7.97 -3.64 6.24
N ASN A 196 8.51 -4.49 7.12
CA ASN A 196 8.42 -4.35 8.58
C ASN A 196 9.51 -3.43 9.18
N GLY A 197 10.16 -2.59 8.39
CA GLY A 197 11.22 -1.70 8.86
C GLY A 197 12.47 -2.46 9.34
N ASN A 198 12.78 -3.61 8.75
CA ASN A 198 13.86 -4.53 9.13
C ASN A 198 13.76 -5.07 10.57
N LYS A 199 12.60 -5.01 11.21
CA LYS A 199 12.37 -5.68 12.50
C LYS A 199 12.10 -7.16 12.27
N PRO A 200 12.55 -8.06 13.17
CA PRO A 200 12.38 -9.50 13.00
C PRO A 200 10.93 -9.92 12.77
N LEU A 201 10.72 -10.83 11.82
CA LEU A 201 9.47 -11.50 11.52
C LEU A 201 9.75 -12.99 11.34
N GLU A 202 8.85 -13.83 11.86
CA GLU A 202 8.89 -15.27 11.65
C GLU A 202 7.58 -15.71 10.97
N PHE A 203 7.68 -16.16 9.73
CA PHE A 203 6.54 -16.68 8.99
C PHE A 203 6.91 -18.00 8.31
N SER A 204 6.26 -19.08 8.72
CA SER A 204 6.53 -20.45 8.23
C SER A 204 5.26 -21.23 7.92
N SER A 205 4.11 -20.54 7.79
CA SER A 205 2.84 -21.20 7.47
C SER A 205 2.91 -21.93 6.15
N LYS A 206 2.24 -23.08 6.09
CA LYS A 206 2.01 -23.88 4.88
C LYS A 206 0.53 -23.90 4.50
N GLU A 207 -0.31 -23.37 5.33
CA GLU A 207 -1.77 -23.37 5.12
C GLU A 207 -2.24 -21.99 4.70
N TYR A 208 -3.03 -21.97 3.64
CA TYR A 208 -3.70 -20.74 3.21
C TYR A 208 -4.84 -20.37 4.16
N PRO A 209 -5.10 -19.07 4.36
CA PRO A 209 -6.27 -18.64 5.11
C PRO A 209 -7.55 -19.12 4.43
N GLN A 210 -8.61 -19.28 5.21
CA GLN A 210 -9.91 -19.63 4.66
C GLN A 210 -10.44 -18.46 3.81
N ILE A 211 -10.92 -18.80 2.61
CA ILE A 211 -11.56 -17.82 1.73
C ILE A 211 -13.00 -17.65 2.19
N ALA A 212 -13.45 -16.40 2.27
CA ALA A 212 -14.85 -16.07 2.47
C ALA A 212 -15.68 -16.59 1.27
N GLU A 213 -16.96 -16.86 1.50
CA GLU A 213 -17.85 -17.28 0.43
C GLU A 213 -17.90 -16.22 -0.68
N ILE A 214 -17.76 -16.67 -1.93
CA ILE A 214 -17.78 -15.78 -3.10
C ILE A 214 -19.20 -15.26 -3.26
N ARG A 215 -19.39 -13.96 -3.10
CA ARG A 215 -20.66 -13.27 -3.28
C ARG A 215 -20.97 -13.06 -4.75
N ASP A 216 -22.25 -12.73 -5.03
CA ASP A 216 -22.65 -12.27 -6.36
C ASP A 216 -21.87 -11.02 -6.79
N PHE A 217 -21.50 -10.93 -8.07
CA PHE A 217 -20.70 -9.83 -8.61
C PHE A 217 -21.31 -8.46 -8.33
N ASN A 218 -22.64 -8.30 -8.50
CA ASN A 218 -23.26 -6.99 -8.30
C ASN A 218 -23.19 -6.54 -6.85
N ALA A 219 -23.40 -7.47 -5.89
CA ALA A 219 -23.26 -7.16 -4.47
C ALA A 219 -21.82 -6.78 -4.10
N LEU A 220 -20.82 -7.46 -4.68
CA LEU A 220 -19.41 -7.14 -4.48
C LEU A 220 -19.06 -5.79 -5.11
N LYS A 221 -19.55 -5.50 -6.32
CA LYS A 221 -19.34 -4.23 -7.02
C LYS A 221 -19.86 -3.06 -6.20
N ASP A 222 -21.10 -3.16 -5.73
CA ASP A 222 -21.71 -2.07 -4.95
C ASP A 222 -20.94 -1.82 -3.65
N GLU A 223 -20.50 -2.88 -2.95
CA GLU A 223 -19.69 -2.76 -1.75
C GLU A 223 -18.32 -2.10 -2.03
N VAL A 224 -17.67 -2.48 -3.13
CA VAL A 224 -16.35 -1.90 -3.50
C VAL A 224 -16.50 -0.42 -3.88
N ILE A 225 -17.51 -0.07 -4.71
CA ILE A 225 -17.73 1.32 -5.12
C ILE A 225 -18.02 2.23 -3.92
N ASP A 226 -18.78 1.74 -2.94
CA ASP A 226 -19.14 2.52 -1.77
C ASP A 226 -18.01 2.65 -0.73
N SER A 227 -17.09 1.69 -0.69
CA SER A 227 -16.06 1.61 0.36
C SER A 227 -14.64 1.87 -0.12
N ASP A 228 -14.39 1.95 -1.43
CA ASP A 228 -13.05 2.14 -1.97
C ASP A 228 -12.48 3.51 -1.61
N PRO A 229 -11.32 3.59 -0.90
CA PRO A 229 -10.75 4.84 -0.46
C PRO A 229 -10.37 5.79 -1.62
N ASP A 230 -10.00 5.24 -2.80
CA ASP A 230 -9.65 6.06 -3.96
C ASP A 230 -10.89 6.76 -4.54
N LEU A 231 -12.02 6.06 -4.65
CA LEU A 231 -13.27 6.67 -5.10
C LEU A 231 -13.79 7.70 -4.10
N ILE A 232 -13.68 7.40 -2.80
CA ILE A 232 -14.04 8.35 -1.75
C ILE A 232 -13.13 9.58 -1.81
N ASN A 233 -11.82 9.39 -2.00
CA ASN A 233 -10.85 10.47 -2.20
C ASN A 233 -11.25 11.36 -3.38
N LEU A 234 -11.50 10.78 -4.55
CA LEU A 234 -11.92 11.53 -5.74
C LEU A 234 -13.26 12.24 -5.54
N SER A 235 -14.15 11.67 -4.72
CA SER A 235 -15.40 12.34 -4.35
C SER A 235 -15.16 13.61 -3.53
N TYR A 236 -14.27 13.55 -2.52
CA TYR A 236 -13.89 14.73 -1.75
C TYR A 236 -13.13 15.76 -2.58
N ALA A 237 -12.19 15.32 -3.44
CA ALA A 237 -11.46 16.20 -4.35
C ALA A 237 -12.40 16.93 -5.32
N SER A 238 -13.40 16.24 -5.88
CA SER A 238 -14.42 16.87 -6.73
C SER A 238 -15.26 17.90 -5.98
N GLN A 239 -15.65 17.62 -4.74
CA GLN A 239 -16.38 18.58 -3.90
C GLN A 239 -15.51 19.79 -3.54
N ALA A 240 -14.22 19.58 -3.21
CA ALA A 240 -13.27 20.66 -2.95
C ALA A 240 -13.08 21.56 -4.19
N ALA A 241 -12.98 20.97 -5.39
CA ALA A 241 -12.91 21.73 -6.64
C ALA A 241 -14.17 22.57 -6.89
N HIS A 242 -15.35 22.08 -6.52
CA HIS A 242 -16.57 22.89 -6.57
C HIS A 242 -16.57 24.06 -5.56
N GLU A 243 -16.05 23.86 -4.34
CA GLU A 243 -15.89 24.97 -3.38
C GLU A 243 -14.88 26.00 -3.87
N GLN A 244 -13.81 25.58 -4.57
CA GLN A 244 -12.86 26.51 -5.19
C GLN A 244 -13.54 27.44 -6.22
N VAL A 245 -14.54 26.94 -6.97
CA VAL A 245 -15.36 27.81 -7.84
C VAL A 245 -16.07 28.88 -7.02
N SER A 246 -16.65 28.51 -5.87
CA SER A 246 -17.35 29.44 -4.98
C SER A 246 -16.40 30.49 -4.39
N ILE A 247 -15.19 30.09 -3.98
CA ILE A 247 -14.13 30.98 -3.50
C ILE A 247 -13.76 31.99 -4.60
N ASN A 248 -13.44 31.52 -5.79
CA ASN A 248 -13.05 32.37 -6.91
C ASN A 248 -14.18 33.31 -7.36
N GLN A 249 -15.45 32.88 -7.22
CA GLN A 249 -16.61 33.78 -7.44
C GLN A 249 -16.72 34.88 -6.40
N GLN A 250 -16.22 34.68 -5.19
CA GLN A 250 -16.25 35.69 -4.12
C GLN A 250 -15.03 36.61 -4.13
N GLU A 251 -14.00 36.34 -4.92
CA GLU A 251 -12.80 37.20 -5.01
C GLU A 251 -13.06 38.59 -5.58
N TRP A 252 -14.24 38.88 -6.14
CA TRP A 252 -14.63 40.21 -6.52
C TRP A 252 -15.08 41.08 -5.34
N LEU A 253 -15.36 40.47 -4.17
CA LEU A 253 -15.72 41.16 -2.96
C LEU A 253 -14.56 42.06 -2.47
N PRO A 254 -14.84 43.24 -1.90
CA PRO A 254 -13.79 44.13 -1.41
C PRO A 254 -13.05 43.47 -0.25
N LYS A 255 -11.73 43.62 -0.26
CA LYS A 255 -10.93 43.40 0.95
C LYS A 255 -11.08 44.58 1.87
N LEU A 256 -11.28 44.34 3.15
CA LEU A 256 -11.46 45.34 4.17
C LEU A 256 -10.14 45.59 4.90
N GLU A 257 -9.91 46.83 5.33
CA GLU A 257 -8.74 47.22 6.10
C GLU A 257 -9.21 48.10 7.27
N LEU A 258 -8.79 47.69 8.46
CA LEU A 258 -9.04 48.45 9.69
C LEU A 258 -7.71 48.75 10.37
N GLY A 259 -7.59 49.97 10.92
CA GLY A 259 -6.34 50.35 11.56
C GLY A 259 -6.41 51.57 12.45
N PHE A 260 -5.25 51.88 12.97
CA PHE A 260 -5.00 53.06 13.78
C PHE A 260 -3.95 53.93 13.10
N ARG A 261 -4.16 55.24 13.13
CA ARG A 261 -3.26 56.24 12.58
C ARG A 261 -2.97 57.30 13.63
N ARG A 262 -1.68 57.65 13.75
CA ARG A 262 -1.23 58.74 14.56
C ARG A 262 -0.36 59.67 13.72
N ASN A 263 -0.83 60.93 13.56
CA ASN A 263 -0.06 62.01 12.95
C ASN A 263 0.50 62.92 14.04
N THR A 264 1.76 63.27 13.90
CA THR A 264 2.38 64.28 14.75
C THR A 264 2.93 65.36 13.85
N ASP A 265 2.45 66.56 14.06
CA ASP A 265 2.85 67.75 13.35
C ASP A 265 3.12 68.88 14.37
N ASN A 266 4.34 69.47 14.33
CA ASN A 266 4.75 70.53 15.25
C ASN A 266 4.40 70.30 16.74
N ASN A 267 4.75 69.14 17.26
CA ASN A 267 4.46 68.68 18.64
C ASN A 267 2.95 68.54 18.98
N LYS A 268 2.08 68.56 17.99
CA LYS A 268 0.65 68.20 18.16
C LYS A 268 0.38 66.84 17.59
N ALA A 269 -0.04 65.92 18.44
CA ALA A 269 -0.42 64.56 18.01
C ALA A 269 -1.93 64.47 17.76
N MET A 270 -2.31 63.95 16.61
CA MET A 270 -3.70 63.59 16.26
C MET A 270 -3.79 62.06 16.08
N ASN A 271 -4.74 61.44 16.76
CA ASN A 271 -5.03 60.04 16.65
C ASN A 271 -6.32 59.81 15.84
N GLY A 272 -6.36 58.79 15.01
CA GLY A 272 -7.52 58.47 14.19
C GLY A 272 -7.63 56.97 13.89
N PHE A 273 -8.79 56.57 13.43
CA PHE A 273 -9.00 55.22 12.88
C PHE A 273 -8.84 55.27 11.36
N VAL A 274 -8.29 54.18 10.81
CA VAL A 274 -8.22 53.96 9.37
C VAL A 274 -9.26 52.90 9.03
N VAL A 275 -10.14 53.21 8.09
CA VAL A 275 -11.05 52.26 7.46
C VAL A 275 -10.81 52.37 5.97
N GLY A 276 -10.33 51.28 5.39
CA GLY A 276 -9.99 51.19 3.97
C GLY A 276 -10.47 49.90 3.36
N GLY A 277 -10.17 49.74 2.10
CA GLY A 277 -10.42 48.48 1.39
C GLY A 277 -9.90 48.55 -0.04
N SER A 278 -9.73 47.45 -0.66
CA SER A 278 -9.36 47.30 -2.07
C SER A 278 -10.44 46.53 -2.83
N ILE A 279 -10.80 47.04 -4.02
CA ILE A 279 -11.77 46.39 -4.89
C ILE A 279 -11.03 45.87 -6.12
N PRO A 280 -11.04 44.55 -6.36
CA PRO A 280 -10.32 43.91 -7.49
C PRO A 280 -11.14 44.11 -8.78
N LEU A 281 -10.86 45.17 -9.54
CA LEU A 281 -11.62 45.50 -10.76
C LEU A 281 -11.25 44.66 -11.98
N PHE A 282 -10.03 44.07 -12.02
CA PHE A 282 -9.49 43.47 -13.24
C PHE A 282 -8.90 42.04 -13.05
N SER A 283 -8.68 41.57 -11.83
CA SER A 283 -7.80 40.45 -11.56
C SER A 283 -8.42 39.06 -11.73
N ASN A 284 -9.75 38.84 -11.59
CA ASN A 284 -10.28 37.49 -11.36
C ASN A 284 -11.18 36.92 -12.48
N ARG A 285 -11.27 37.61 -13.61
CA ARG A 285 -12.22 37.22 -14.68
C ARG A 285 -11.94 35.83 -15.28
N HIS A 286 -10.68 35.44 -15.35
CA HIS A 286 -10.27 34.12 -15.89
C HIS A 286 -10.26 33.02 -14.82
N GLN A 287 -10.03 33.37 -13.55
CA GLN A 287 -9.89 32.40 -12.47
C GLN A 287 -11.17 31.58 -12.25
N VAL A 288 -12.34 32.26 -12.30
CA VAL A 288 -13.65 31.56 -12.22
C VAL A 288 -13.86 30.58 -13.39
N LYS A 289 -13.33 30.91 -14.59
CA LYS A 289 -13.46 29.99 -15.73
C LYS A 289 -12.53 28.78 -15.57
N ILE A 290 -11.32 29.00 -15.08
CA ILE A 290 -10.34 27.96 -14.82
C ILE A 290 -10.92 26.99 -13.79
N SER A 291 -11.34 27.47 -12.63
CA SER A 291 -11.87 26.62 -11.56
C SER A 291 -13.12 25.84 -11.96
N LYS A 292 -13.98 26.40 -12.84
CA LYS A 292 -15.11 25.66 -13.39
C LYS A 292 -14.69 24.47 -14.26
N VAL A 293 -13.64 24.65 -15.08
CA VAL A 293 -13.09 23.54 -15.90
C VAL A 293 -12.42 22.50 -15.00
N GLU A 294 -11.68 22.94 -13.99
CA GLU A 294 -11.06 22.05 -13.00
C GLU A 294 -12.10 21.23 -12.24
N ALA A 295 -13.22 21.83 -11.83
CA ALA A 295 -14.31 21.11 -11.18
C ALA A 295 -14.96 20.05 -12.13
N ILE A 296 -15.09 20.38 -13.43
CA ILE A 296 -15.56 19.41 -14.43
C ILE A 296 -14.55 18.28 -14.59
N ASN A 297 -13.23 18.59 -14.66
CA ASN A 297 -12.18 17.59 -14.76
C ASN A 297 -12.19 16.64 -13.57
N ALA A 298 -12.28 17.17 -12.34
CA ALA A 298 -12.35 16.35 -11.13
C ALA A 298 -13.57 15.40 -11.12
N GLN A 299 -14.71 15.85 -11.67
CA GLN A 299 -15.89 15.00 -11.81
C GLN A 299 -15.68 13.91 -12.88
N LEU A 300 -15.00 14.22 -13.98
CA LEU A 300 -14.67 13.24 -15.03
C LEU A 300 -13.66 12.23 -14.53
N GLU A 301 -12.64 12.64 -13.79
CA GLU A 301 -11.65 11.75 -13.15
C GLU A 301 -12.33 10.75 -12.21
N LYS A 302 -13.26 11.21 -11.36
CA LYS A 302 -14.04 10.32 -10.51
C LYS A 302 -14.81 9.29 -11.33
N LYS A 303 -15.51 9.71 -12.37
CA LYS A 303 -16.32 8.81 -13.21
C LYS A 303 -15.45 7.82 -13.98
N ASP A 304 -14.31 8.25 -14.47
CA ASP A 304 -13.34 7.40 -15.16
C ASP A 304 -12.79 6.32 -14.20
N ALA A 305 -12.42 6.72 -12.98
CA ALA A 305 -11.98 5.79 -11.94
C ALA A 305 -13.05 4.75 -11.57
N GLU A 306 -14.32 5.15 -11.44
CA GLU A 306 -15.44 4.23 -11.22
C GLU A 306 -15.53 3.16 -12.32
N LEU A 307 -15.41 3.57 -13.59
CA LEU A 307 -15.42 2.64 -14.73
C LEU A 307 -14.20 1.71 -14.73
N HIS A 308 -13.02 2.22 -14.40
CA HIS A 308 -11.80 1.41 -14.32
C HIS A 308 -11.87 0.37 -13.20
N ILE A 309 -12.38 0.75 -12.02
CA ILE A 309 -12.56 -0.16 -10.90
C ILE A 309 -13.59 -1.24 -11.24
N GLU A 310 -14.74 -0.88 -11.82
CA GLU A 310 -15.75 -1.85 -12.24
C GLU A 310 -15.19 -2.86 -13.24
N ASN A 311 -14.47 -2.41 -14.26
CA ASN A 311 -13.86 -3.30 -15.26
C ASN A 311 -12.76 -4.19 -14.65
N SER A 312 -11.92 -3.65 -13.77
CA SER A 312 -10.87 -4.42 -13.09
C SER A 312 -11.47 -5.48 -12.18
N LEU A 313 -12.52 -5.12 -11.42
CA LEU A 313 -13.23 -6.05 -10.55
C LEU A 313 -13.90 -7.17 -11.35
N MET A 314 -14.52 -6.84 -12.50
CA MET A 314 -15.11 -7.85 -13.39
C MET A 314 -14.06 -8.81 -13.92
N SER A 315 -12.88 -8.29 -14.31
CA SER A 315 -11.78 -9.12 -14.80
C SER A 315 -11.28 -10.08 -13.73
N LEU A 316 -11.01 -9.57 -12.51
CA LEU A 316 -10.57 -10.37 -11.38
C LEU A 316 -11.61 -11.40 -10.94
N TYR A 317 -12.89 -11.03 -10.95
CA TYR A 317 -13.99 -11.95 -10.63
C TYR A 317 -14.06 -13.11 -11.61
N ASN A 318 -13.97 -12.84 -12.92
CA ASN A 318 -13.97 -13.88 -13.94
C ASN A 318 -12.73 -14.77 -13.87
N GLU A 319 -11.54 -14.18 -13.64
CA GLU A 319 -10.30 -14.92 -13.45
C GLU A 319 -10.38 -15.85 -12.25
N MET A 320 -10.89 -15.35 -11.11
CA MET A 320 -11.09 -16.14 -9.90
C MET A 320 -12.03 -17.35 -10.16
N LEU A 321 -13.13 -17.15 -10.88
CA LEU A 321 -14.07 -18.25 -11.23
C LEU A 321 -13.38 -19.29 -12.11
N GLN A 322 -12.60 -18.86 -13.11
CA GLN A 322 -11.86 -19.76 -14.00
C GLN A 322 -10.77 -20.54 -13.26
N LEU A 323 -10.01 -19.88 -12.38
CA LEU A 323 -8.98 -20.53 -11.56
C LEU A 323 -9.62 -21.57 -10.62
N LYS A 324 -10.76 -21.26 -10.02
CA LYS A 324 -11.51 -22.20 -9.17
C LYS A 324 -11.96 -23.44 -9.95
N GLU A 325 -12.53 -23.28 -11.12
CA GLU A 325 -12.93 -24.38 -12.00
C GLU A 325 -11.71 -25.21 -12.42
N THR A 326 -10.65 -24.55 -12.85
CA THR A 326 -9.40 -25.23 -13.25
C THR A 326 -8.82 -26.04 -12.10
N MET A 327 -8.76 -25.46 -10.89
CA MET A 327 -8.23 -26.15 -9.70
C MET A 327 -9.04 -27.41 -9.36
N GLN A 328 -10.37 -27.39 -9.56
CA GLN A 328 -11.24 -28.55 -9.33
C GLN A 328 -10.98 -29.71 -10.30
N SER A 329 -10.37 -29.44 -11.48
CA SER A 329 -10.00 -30.50 -12.45
C SER A 329 -8.78 -31.31 -12.05
N TYR A 330 -8.00 -30.83 -11.05
CA TYR A 330 -6.80 -31.50 -10.55
C TYR A 330 -7.13 -32.35 -9.32
N ASP A 331 -7.10 -33.67 -9.47
CA ASP A 331 -7.26 -34.63 -8.37
C ASP A 331 -5.91 -34.92 -7.72
N SER A 332 -5.64 -34.25 -6.59
CA SER A 332 -4.37 -34.42 -5.86
C SER A 332 -4.19 -35.83 -5.30
N GLU A 333 -5.26 -36.47 -4.83
CA GLU A 333 -5.21 -37.78 -4.24
C GLU A 333 -4.82 -38.83 -5.31
N LEU A 334 -5.43 -38.72 -6.51
CA LEU A 334 -5.03 -39.52 -7.66
C LEU A 334 -3.57 -39.31 -8.03
N MET A 335 -3.06 -38.08 -8.03
CA MET A 335 -1.66 -37.80 -8.40
C MET A 335 -0.67 -38.38 -7.38
N TYR A 336 -0.92 -38.24 -6.08
CA TYR A 336 -0.06 -38.81 -5.05
C TYR A 336 -0.11 -40.33 -5.05
N SER A 337 -1.29 -40.94 -5.16
CA SER A 337 -1.41 -42.43 -5.26
C SER A 337 -0.74 -42.98 -6.52
N SER A 338 -0.78 -42.24 -7.64
CA SER A 338 -0.07 -42.62 -8.86
C SER A 338 1.44 -42.62 -8.69
N LEU A 339 2.01 -41.63 -7.96
CA LEU A 339 3.45 -41.62 -7.63
C LEU A 339 3.85 -42.83 -6.77
N GLU A 340 3.01 -43.20 -5.80
CA GLU A 340 3.26 -44.41 -4.98
C GLU A 340 3.22 -45.69 -5.80
N LEU A 341 2.25 -45.82 -6.71
CA LEU A 341 2.13 -46.96 -7.60
C LEU A 341 3.33 -47.07 -8.58
N LEU A 342 3.74 -45.94 -9.17
CA LEU A 342 4.92 -45.89 -10.04
C LEU A 342 6.19 -46.32 -9.29
N GLN A 343 6.34 -45.85 -8.04
CA GLN A 343 7.46 -46.22 -7.20
C GLN A 343 7.49 -47.74 -6.93
N LYS A 344 6.33 -48.31 -6.61
CA LYS A 344 6.19 -49.75 -6.36
C LYS A 344 6.49 -50.55 -7.62
N ALA A 345 5.94 -50.19 -8.78
CA ALA A 345 6.20 -50.87 -10.06
C ALA A 345 7.69 -50.85 -10.45
N LEU A 346 8.40 -49.72 -10.15
CA LEU A 346 9.85 -49.63 -10.35
C LEU A 346 10.62 -50.58 -9.40
N ASP A 347 10.24 -50.63 -8.14
CA ASP A 347 10.89 -51.45 -7.12
C ASP A 347 10.68 -52.97 -7.41
N GLU A 348 9.52 -53.35 -7.94
CA GLU A 348 9.18 -54.69 -8.37
C GLU A 348 9.77 -55.07 -9.77
N GLY A 349 10.34 -54.10 -10.49
CA GLY A 349 10.94 -54.26 -11.81
C GLY A 349 9.92 -54.39 -12.96
N GLU A 350 8.68 -53.99 -12.75
CA GLU A 350 7.60 -54.00 -13.74
C GLU A 350 7.76 -52.92 -14.81
N ILE A 351 8.40 -51.79 -14.43
CA ILE A 351 8.72 -50.69 -15.33
C ILE A 351 10.21 -50.33 -15.29
N SER A 352 10.70 -49.76 -16.40
CA SER A 352 12.07 -49.29 -16.47
C SER A 352 12.23 -47.94 -15.72
N ILE A 353 13.48 -47.63 -15.36
CA ILE A 353 13.79 -46.29 -14.74
C ILE A 353 13.44 -45.13 -15.67
N ILE A 354 13.47 -45.36 -16.99
CA ILE A 354 13.13 -44.37 -18.00
C ILE A 354 11.64 -44.06 -17.94
N GLU A 355 10.80 -45.10 -17.98
CA GLU A 355 9.34 -44.98 -17.89
C GLU A 355 8.95 -44.35 -16.58
N TYR A 356 9.57 -44.78 -15.47
CA TYR A 356 9.36 -44.15 -14.16
C TYR A 356 9.62 -42.64 -14.19
N PHE A 357 10.77 -42.16 -14.71
CA PHE A 357 11.07 -40.73 -14.71
C PHE A 357 10.13 -39.95 -15.61
N ILE A 358 9.74 -40.45 -16.78
CA ILE A 358 8.80 -39.77 -17.68
C ILE A 358 7.44 -39.58 -16.99
N GLU A 359 6.90 -40.65 -16.41
CA GLU A 359 5.59 -40.57 -15.75
C GLU A 359 5.64 -39.77 -14.45
N ALA A 360 6.65 -39.98 -13.61
CA ALA A 360 6.81 -39.23 -12.36
C ALA A 360 7.00 -37.74 -12.60
N GLU A 361 7.80 -37.34 -13.60
CA GLU A 361 7.99 -35.93 -13.97
C GLU A 361 6.67 -35.30 -14.42
N SER A 362 5.88 -36.00 -15.23
CA SER A 362 4.55 -35.57 -15.65
C SER A 362 3.62 -35.27 -14.45
N ILE A 363 3.65 -36.16 -13.45
CA ILE A 363 2.82 -36.01 -12.23
C ILE A 363 3.34 -34.88 -11.36
N TYR A 364 4.67 -34.78 -11.12
CA TYR A 364 5.24 -33.67 -10.35
C TYR A 364 4.93 -32.32 -10.98
N ASN A 365 5.02 -32.21 -12.31
CA ASN A 365 4.67 -30.95 -13.01
C ASN A 365 3.18 -30.59 -12.83
N LYS A 366 2.27 -31.57 -12.85
CA LYS A 366 0.85 -31.34 -12.58
C LYS A 366 0.59 -30.90 -11.13
N LEU A 367 1.30 -31.50 -10.16
CA LEU A 367 1.22 -31.09 -8.75
C LEU A 367 1.70 -29.64 -8.56
N LEU A 368 2.84 -29.28 -9.16
CA LEU A 368 3.36 -27.90 -9.12
C LEU A 368 2.42 -26.90 -9.78
N THR A 369 1.90 -27.25 -10.98
CA THR A 369 0.91 -26.40 -11.66
C THR A 369 -0.35 -26.19 -10.82
N ARG A 370 -0.85 -27.25 -10.17
CA ARG A 370 -2.00 -27.14 -9.27
C ARG A 370 -1.71 -26.19 -8.10
N MET A 371 -0.52 -26.32 -7.47
CA MET A 371 -0.12 -25.43 -6.37
C MET A 371 0.00 -23.98 -6.83
N GLU A 372 0.52 -23.73 -8.03
CA GLU A 372 0.61 -22.40 -8.63
C GLU A 372 -0.79 -21.81 -8.88
N ILE A 373 -1.71 -22.59 -9.48
CA ILE A 373 -3.11 -22.17 -9.71
C ILE A 373 -3.79 -21.88 -8.36
N GLU A 374 -3.56 -22.70 -7.33
CA GLU A 374 -4.11 -22.45 -5.99
C GLU A 374 -3.57 -21.13 -5.42
N ASN A 375 -2.26 -20.87 -5.53
CA ASN A 375 -1.67 -19.60 -5.07
C ASN A 375 -2.28 -18.39 -5.81
N GLN A 376 -2.46 -18.49 -7.14
CA GLN A 376 -3.12 -17.43 -7.92
C GLN A 376 -4.59 -17.23 -7.52
N TYR A 377 -5.31 -18.31 -7.28
CA TYR A 377 -6.69 -18.23 -6.80
C TYR A 377 -6.82 -17.59 -5.41
N ARG A 378 -5.81 -17.76 -4.54
CA ARG A 378 -5.75 -17.20 -3.18
C ARG A 378 -5.37 -15.73 -3.16
N LYS A 379 -4.67 -15.24 -4.18
CA LYS A 379 -4.31 -13.83 -4.38
C LYS A 379 -5.48 -13.01 -4.89
#